data_e57e7c41ad33f268d6b5c44c70fe53cb
#
_entry.id   e57e7c41ad33f268d6b5c44c70fe53cb
#
_cell.length_a   1.000
_cell.length_b   1.000
_cell.length_c   1.000
_cell.angle_alpha   90.00
_cell.angle_beta   90.00
_cell.angle_gamma   90.00
#
_symmetry.space_group_name_H-M   'P 1'
#
loop_
_entity.id
_entity.type
_entity.pdbx_description
1 polymer ?
#
loop_
_entity_poly.entity_id
_entity_poly.type
_entity_poly.pdbx_seq_one_letter_code
_entity_poly.pdbx_strand_id
1 'polypeptide(L)'
;MKEQRSSRIALSPGIQNALRLQQSPGPSSTMWLLLTFSLLLMSAASQDGRDKIPRGEACAPHSQPWQVALFERGRFNCGASLISPRWVLSAAHCQTRSMRVRLGEHNLRKREGPEQLRAVSRVIPHPGYAARGHLHDVMLLRLSRPALLSPEVRPVALPTRCPRPGEVCVVSGWGLVSGSESRTTGSRESQG
;
A
#
# COMPACT_ATOMS: atom_id res chain seq x y z
N MET A 1 -12.67 -7.02 9.84
CA MET A 1 -13.02 -7.79 8.62
C MET A 1 -12.00 -7.44 7.54
N LYS A 2 -11.20 -8.41 7.04
CA LYS A 2 -10.20 -8.15 5.98
C LYS A 2 -10.77 -8.59 4.64
N GLU A 3 -11.56 -7.71 4.07
CA GLU A 3 -12.12 -7.78 2.73
C GLU A 3 -11.32 -6.89 1.79
N GLN A 4 -11.22 -7.23 0.53
CA GLN A 4 -10.54 -6.42 -0.48
C GLN A 4 -11.27 -5.08 -0.65
N ARG A 5 -10.50 -3.99 -0.69
CA ARG A 5 -11.03 -2.64 -0.88
C ARG A 5 -10.29 -1.91 -1.99
N SER A 6 -10.96 -0.95 -2.59
CA SER A 6 -10.46 -0.12 -3.69
C SER A 6 -10.81 1.34 -3.47
N SER A 7 -9.95 2.24 -3.91
CA SER A 7 -10.24 3.68 -3.99
C SER A 7 -9.62 4.28 -5.25
N ARG A 8 -10.21 5.37 -5.73
CA ARG A 8 -9.65 6.18 -6.81
C ARG A 8 -8.87 7.33 -6.20
N ILE A 9 -7.64 7.47 -6.59
CA ILE A 9 -6.76 8.56 -6.16
C ILE A 9 -6.31 9.35 -7.38
N ALA A 10 -6.28 10.69 -7.25
CA ALA A 10 -5.66 11.56 -8.24
C ALA A 10 -4.21 11.79 -7.84
N LEU A 11 -3.29 11.64 -8.79
CA LEU A 11 -1.88 11.97 -8.58
C LEU A 11 -1.73 13.49 -8.50
N SER A 12 -1.34 13.98 -7.32
CA SER A 12 -1.11 15.42 -7.11
C SER A 12 0.11 15.89 -7.91
N PRO A 13 0.07 17.07 -8.55
CA PRO A 13 1.23 17.65 -9.17
C PRO A 13 2.28 17.97 -8.10
N GLY A 14 3.44 17.33 -8.20
CA GLY A 14 4.55 17.51 -7.27
C GLY A 14 4.96 18.97 -7.16
N ILE A 15 5.23 19.39 -5.95
CA ILE A 15 5.69 20.71 -5.53
C ILE A 15 7.01 21.05 -6.25
N GLN A 16 6.93 21.82 -7.31
CA GLN A 16 8.07 22.54 -7.87
C GLN A 16 7.78 24.02 -7.73
N ASN A 17 8.12 24.61 -6.59
CA ASN A 17 8.40 26.05 -6.47
C ASN A 17 8.74 26.40 -5.02
N ALA A 18 10.01 26.28 -4.66
CA ALA A 18 10.55 27.01 -3.51
C ALA A 18 12.06 27.15 -3.67
N LEU A 19 12.49 28.16 -4.40
CA LEU A 19 13.81 28.81 -4.21
C LEU A 19 13.82 30.14 -5.00
N ARG A 20 13.20 31.17 -4.41
CA ARG A 20 13.61 32.55 -4.65
C ARG A 20 13.96 33.17 -3.31
N LEU A 21 15.23 33.26 -3.03
CA LEU A 21 15.78 34.06 -1.96
C LEU A 21 15.59 35.51 -2.29
N GLN A 22 14.77 36.21 -1.51
CA GLN A 22 14.65 37.63 -1.54
C GLN A 22 15.26 38.19 -0.24
N GLN A 23 16.40 38.85 -0.37
CA GLN A 23 17.04 39.60 0.71
C GLN A 23 16.22 40.83 1.04
N SER A 24 15.92 41.05 2.31
CA SER A 24 15.39 42.28 2.85
C SER A 24 15.89 42.49 4.28
N PRO A 25 15.95 43.78 4.78
CA PRO A 25 16.80 44.22 5.89
C PRO A 25 16.32 43.74 7.27
N GLY A 26 17.26 43.65 8.22
CA GLY A 26 17.12 43.00 9.50
C GLY A 26 16.07 43.61 10.46
N PRO A 27 15.39 42.78 11.20
CA PRO A 27 14.35 43.19 12.16
C PRO A 27 14.89 43.46 13.56
N SER A 28 14.22 44.37 14.29
CA SER A 28 14.45 44.74 15.68
C SER A 28 14.22 43.55 16.66
N SER A 29 14.88 43.58 17.83
CA SER A 29 14.93 42.50 18.82
C SER A 29 13.59 41.96 19.33
N THR A 30 12.51 42.69 19.25
CA THR A 30 11.16 42.26 19.63
C THR A 30 10.51 41.33 18.61
N MET A 31 10.91 41.41 17.34
CA MET A 31 10.43 40.51 16.28
C MET A 31 11.02 39.09 16.38
N TRP A 32 12.21 38.96 16.97
CA TRP A 32 12.86 37.65 17.14
C TRP A 32 12.11 36.76 18.14
N LEU A 33 11.55 37.32 19.21
CA LEU A 33 10.80 36.57 20.22
C LEU A 33 9.47 36.05 19.66
N LEU A 34 8.80 36.81 18.79
CA LEU A 34 7.56 36.37 18.14
C LEU A 34 7.79 35.32 17.07
N LEU A 35 8.90 35.39 16.34
CA LEU A 35 9.28 34.39 15.32
C LEU A 35 9.67 33.05 15.97
N THR A 36 10.39 33.07 17.11
CA THR A 36 10.76 31.83 17.81
C THR A 36 9.54 31.15 18.43
N PHE A 37 8.56 31.90 18.92
CA PHE A 37 7.31 31.34 19.46
C PHE A 37 6.42 30.75 18.34
N SER A 38 6.40 31.37 17.16
CA SER A 38 5.66 30.86 15.99
C SER A 38 6.31 29.61 15.39
N LEU A 39 7.66 29.52 15.40
CA LEU A 39 8.37 28.30 14.94
C LEU A 39 8.18 27.10 15.88
N LEU A 40 8.04 27.34 17.19
CA LEU A 40 7.80 26.28 18.17
C LEU A 40 6.38 25.67 18.06
N LEU A 41 5.41 26.42 17.54
CA LEU A 41 4.05 25.92 17.32
C LEU A 41 3.89 25.14 16.00
N MET A 42 4.84 25.27 15.06
CA MET A 42 4.81 24.52 13.79
C MET A 42 5.49 23.15 13.83
N SER A 43 6.16 22.80 14.93
CA SER A 43 6.89 21.52 15.03
C SER A 43 6.06 20.33 15.50
N ALA A 44 4.74 20.45 15.62
CA ALA A 44 3.86 19.37 16.13
C ALA A 44 3.02 18.68 15.03
N ALA A 45 3.33 18.86 13.76
CA ALA A 45 2.71 18.07 12.70
C ALA A 45 3.65 16.92 12.30
N SER A 46 3.83 15.96 13.22
CA SER A 46 4.31 14.63 12.85
C SER A 46 3.28 14.00 11.93
N GLN A 47 3.52 14.04 10.64
CA GLN A 47 2.77 13.23 9.67
C GLN A 47 3.15 11.76 9.92
N ASP A 48 2.36 11.08 10.74
CA ASP A 48 2.34 9.64 10.84
C ASP A 48 1.82 9.10 9.50
N GLY A 49 2.75 8.97 8.54
CA GLY A 49 2.50 8.49 7.18
C GLY A 49 2.21 6.98 7.19
N ARG A 50 1.13 6.57 7.83
CA ARG A 50 0.55 5.25 7.61
C ARG A 50 -0.23 5.32 6.32
N ASP A 51 0.19 4.55 5.34
CA ASP A 51 -0.49 4.33 4.06
C ASP A 51 -1.89 3.75 4.26
N LYS A 52 -2.82 4.61 4.66
CA LYS A 52 -4.24 4.27 4.79
C LYS A 52 -4.92 4.64 3.49
N ILE A 53 -5.58 3.67 2.85
CA ILE A 53 -6.46 3.97 1.73
C ILE A 53 -7.59 4.87 2.24
N PRO A 54 -7.62 6.18 1.90
CA PRO A 54 -8.65 7.06 2.42
C PRO A 54 -10.00 6.68 1.79
N ARG A 55 -11.00 6.37 2.61
CA ARG A 55 -12.38 6.07 2.21
C ARG A 55 -12.51 4.95 1.16
N GLY A 56 -11.73 3.87 1.27
CA GLY A 56 -11.85 2.74 0.35
C GLY A 56 -13.21 2.05 0.47
N GLU A 57 -13.83 1.79 -0.67
CA GLU A 57 -15.07 1.02 -0.78
C GLU A 57 -14.77 -0.48 -0.88
N ALA A 58 -15.71 -1.33 -0.48
CA ALA A 58 -15.58 -2.76 -0.71
C ALA A 58 -15.55 -3.04 -2.21
N CYS A 59 -14.56 -3.81 -2.68
CA CYS A 59 -14.54 -4.25 -4.07
C CYS A 59 -15.71 -5.21 -4.33
N ALA A 60 -16.27 -5.17 -5.54
CA ALA A 60 -17.07 -6.29 -6.00
C ALA A 60 -16.20 -7.57 -5.98
N PRO A 61 -16.76 -8.73 -5.62
CA PRO A 61 -16.00 -9.97 -5.57
C PRO A 61 -15.24 -10.23 -6.88
N HIS A 62 -13.96 -10.54 -6.75
CA HIS A 62 -13.03 -10.86 -7.86
C HIS A 62 -12.91 -9.79 -8.95
N SER A 63 -13.35 -8.54 -8.70
CA SER A 63 -13.23 -7.42 -9.64
C SER A 63 -11.78 -6.99 -9.93
N GLN A 64 -10.83 -7.47 -9.13
CA GLN A 64 -9.39 -7.22 -9.29
C GLN A 64 -8.66 -8.57 -9.47
N PRO A 65 -8.78 -9.25 -10.64
CA PRO A 65 -8.30 -10.62 -10.82
C PRO A 65 -6.77 -10.75 -10.81
N TRP A 66 -6.04 -9.64 -10.90
CA TRP A 66 -4.59 -9.58 -10.73
C TRP A 66 -4.14 -9.43 -9.29
N GLN A 67 -5.07 -9.16 -8.36
CA GLN A 67 -4.73 -8.96 -6.95
C GLN A 67 -4.21 -10.25 -6.34
N VAL A 68 -3.07 -10.17 -5.67
CA VAL A 68 -2.37 -11.30 -5.05
C VAL A 68 -2.16 -11.01 -3.57
N ALA A 69 -2.39 -12.02 -2.73
CA ALA A 69 -2.07 -11.96 -1.31
C ALA A 69 -0.77 -12.75 -1.03
N LEU A 70 0.19 -12.08 -0.39
CA LEU A 70 1.41 -12.71 0.11
C LEU A 70 1.22 -13.13 1.56
N PHE A 71 1.63 -14.37 1.84
CA PHE A 71 1.55 -14.97 3.17
C PHE A 71 2.93 -15.42 3.64
N GLU A 72 3.19 -15.21 4.92
CA GLU A 72 4.28 -15.84 5.64
C GLU A 72 3.73 -16.68 6.79
N ARG A 73 4.09 -17.97 6.84
CA ARG A 73 3.66 -18.89 7.91
C ARG A 73 2.15 -18.83 8.17
N GLY A 74 1.35 -18.73 7.10
CA GLY A 74 -0.10 -18.66 7.18
C GLY A 74 -0.70 -17.31 7.55
N ARG A 75 0.11 -16.27 7.78
CA ARG A 75 -0.34 -14.91 8.07
C ARG A 75 -0.24 -14.04 6.82
N PHE A 76 -1.26 -13.22 6.58
CA PHE A 76 -1.21 -12.20 5.53
C PHE A 76 -0.09 -11.20 5.84
N ASN A 77 0.77 -10.98 4.87
CA ASN A 77 1.92 -10.09 4.95
C ASN A 77 1.71 -8.83 4.09
N CYS A 78 1.55 -9.01 2.79
CA CYS A 78 1.45 -7.92 1.83
C CYS A 78 0.49 -8.23 0.68
N GLY A 79 0.08 -7.16 -0.03
CA GLY A 79 -0.51 -7.26 -1.36
C GLY A 79 0.55 -7.35 -2.45
N ALA A 80 0.15 -7.84 -3.61
CA ALA A 80 0.97 -7.92 -4.80
C ALA A 80 0.08 -7.96 -6.07
N SER A 81 0.69 -7.91 -7.24
CA SER A 81 -0.02 -7.96 -8.53
C SER A 81 0.54 -9.06 -9.42
N LEU A 82 -0.34 -9.88 -9.99
CA LEU A 82 0.03 -10.83 -11.03
C LEU A 82 0.28 -10.06 -12.33
N ILE A 83 1.49 -10.14 -12.89
CA ILE A 83 1.89 -9.44 -14.12
C ILE A 83 2.09 -10.38 -15.31
N SER A 84 2.19 -11.68 -15.04
CA SER A 84 2.14 -12.75 -16.02
C SER A 84 1.78 -14.07 -15.33
N PRO A 85 1.47 -15.15 -16.03
CA PRO A 85 1.12 -16.42 -15.38
C PRO A 85 2.17 -16.94 -14.38
N ARG A 86 3.42 -16.49 -14.47
CA ARG A 86 4.53 -16.98 -13.64
C ARG A 86 5.20 -15.88 -12.80
N TRP A 87 4.81 -14.62 -12.97
CA TRP A 87 5.46 -13.50 -12.29
C TRP A 87 4.49 -12.62 -11.52
N VAL A 88 4.90 -12.28 -10.33
CA VAL A 88 4.17 -11.39 -9.40
C VAL A 88 5.08 -10.22 -9.04
N LEU A 89 4.52 -9.02 -9.04
CA LEU A 89 5.16 -7.77 -8.64
C LEU A 89 4.70 -7.37 -7.23
N SER A 90 5.64 -7.03 -6.35
CA SER A 90 5.36 -6.53 -5.00
C SER A 90 6.45 -5.56 -4.53
N ALA A 91 6.33 -5.05 -3.32
CA ALA A 91 7.34 -4.23 -2.67
C ALA A 91 8.47 -5.10 -2.07
N ALA A 92 9.72 -4.62 -2.12
CA ALA A 92 10.87 -5.37 -1.63
C ALA A 92 10.88 -5.50 -0.09
N HIS A 93 10.31 -4.54 0.65
CA HIS A 93 10.14 -4.65 2.10
C HIS A 93 9.24 -5.82 2.53
N CYS A 94 8.41 -6.34 1.63
CA CYS A 94 7.55 -7.50 1.88
C CYS A 94 8.31 -8.83 1.83
N GLN A 95 9.60 -8.83 1.52
CA GLN A 95 10.39 -10.04 1.41
C GLN A 95 10.50 -10.76 2.75
N THR A 96 10.19 -12.06 2.75
CA THR A 96 10.35 -12.94 3.91
C THR A 96 10.96 -14.28 3.51
N ARG A 97 11.38 -15.09 4.50
CA ARG A 97 12.04 -16.37 4.24
C ARG A 97 11.10 -17.47 3.73
N SER A 98 9.81 -17.41 4.08
CA SER A 98 8.83 -18.48 3.78
C SER A 98 7.59 -17.88 3.15
N MET A 99 7.75 -17.39 1.91
CA MET A 99 6.69 -16.71 1.18
C MET A 99 5.79 -17.69 0.44
N ARG A 100 4.48 -17.49 0.58
CA ARG A 100 3.43 -18.15 -0.21
C ARG A 100 2.59 -17.11 -0.90
N VAL A 101 2.15 -17.42 -2.09
CA VAL A 101 1.32 -16.55 -2.94
C VAL A 101 -0.06 -17.17 -3.03
N ARG A 102 -1.10 -16.38 -2.76
CA ARG A 102 -2.49 -16.78 -2.95
C ARG A 102 -3.15 -15.86 -3.96
N LEU A 103 -3.69 -16.46 -5.00
CA LEU A 103 -4.35 -15.83 -6.15
C LEU A 103 -5.86 -16.10 -6.05
N GLY A 104 -6.70 -15.30 -6.72
CA GLY A 104 -8.15 -15.49 -6.75
C GLY A 104 -8.85 -15.20 -5.42
N GLU A 105 -8.21 -14.45 -4.53
CA GLU A 105 -8.74 -14.07 -3.23
C GLU A 105 -9.62 -12.81 -3.31
N HIS A 106 -10.75 -12.85 -2.59
CA HIS A 106 -11.49 -11.65 -2.28
C HIS A 106 -11.58 -11.45 -0.76
N ASN A 107 -11.95 -12.47 0.00
CA ASN A 107 -12.05 -12.40 1.45
C ASN A 107 -11.08 -13.35 2.13
N LEU A 108 -9.95 -12.84 2.65
CA LEU A 108 -8.87 -13.63 3.27
C LEU A 108 -9.31 -14.56 4.41
N ARG A 109 -10.53 -14.42 4.93
CA ARG A 109 -11.08 -15.25 6.02
C ARG A 109 -12.00 -16.37 5.55
N LYS A 110 -12.38 -16.36 4.26
CA LYS A 110 -13.27 -17.36 3.68
C LYS A 110 -12.56 -18.10 2.56
N ARG A 111 -12.94 -19.34 2.34
CA ARG A 111 -12.60 -20.05 1.12
C ARG A 111 -13.79 -19.89 0.16
N GLU A 112 -13.51 -19.30 -0.99
CA GLU A 112 -14.53 -18.92 -1.97
C GLU A 112 -14.52 -19.83 -3.21
N GLY A 113 -13.46 -20.67 -3.33
CA GLY A 113 -13.34 -21.71 -4.38
C GLY A 113 -12.28 -21.41 -5.44
N PRO A 114 -12.18 -20.18 -6.00
CA PRO A 114 -11.23 -19.90 -7.08
C PRO A 114 -9.78 -19.69 -6.62
N GLU A 115 -9.51 -19.77 -5.31
CA GLU A 115 -8.19 -19.49 -4.76
C GLU A 115 -7.14 -20.50 -5.21
N GLN A 116 -5.99 -19.99 -5.58
CA GLN A 116 -4.83 -20.79 -5.95
C GLN A 116 -3.64 -20.48 -5.04
N LEU A 117 -3.14 -21.49 -4.34
CA LEU A 117 -1.91 -21.36 -3.55
C LEU A 117 -0.70 -21.73 -4.40
N ARG A 118 0.34 -20.90 -4.41
CA ARG A 118 1.60 -21.11 -5.11
C ARG A 118 2.80 -20.88 -4.19
N ALA A 119 3.82 -21.70 -4.35
CA ALA A 119 5.10 -21.45 -3.74
C ALA A 119 5.90 -20.49 -4.63
N VAL A 120 6.81 -19.73 -4.01
CA VAL A 120 7.77 -18.86 -4.70
C VAL A 120 9.05 -19.67 -4.95
N SER A 121 9.50 -19.72 -6.20
CA SER A 121 10.76 -20.37 -6.58
C SER A 121 11.94 -19.40 -6.62
N ARG A 122 11.69 -18.10 -6.80
CA ARG A 122 12.72 -17.05 -6.80
C ARG A 122 12.14 -15.72 -6.36
N VAL A 123 12.91 -15.00 -5.52
CA VAL A 123 12.65 -13.63 -5.09
C VAL A 123 13.73 -12.75 -5.66
N ILE A 124 13.36 -11.67 -6.33
CA ILE A 124 14.28 -10.74 -6.99
C ILE A 124 13.90 -9.32 -6.56
N PRO A 125 14.49 -8.82 -5.45
CA PRO A 125 14.36 -7.40 -5.10
C PRO A 125 15.13 -6.55 -6.10
N HIS A 126 14.75 -5.28 -6.23
CA HIS A 126 15.50 -4.33 -7.05
C HIS A 126 16.95 -4.24 -6.55
N PRO A 127 17.98 -4.24 -7.42
CA PRO A 127 19.39 -4.21 -6.96
C PRO A 127 19.75 -2.99 -6.10
N GLY A 128 19.07 -1.86 -6.32
CA GLY A 128 19.25 -0.64 -5.54
C GLY A 128 18.31 -0.52 -4.34
N TYR A 129 17.61 -1.59 -3.94
CA TYR A 129 16.70 -1.52 -2.79
C TYR A 129 17.48 -1.20 -1.51
N ALA A 130 17.06 -0.14 -0.82
CA ALA A 130 17.57 0.25 0.48
C ALA A 130 16.43 0.31 1.49
N ALA A 131 16.48 -0.53 2.51
CA ALA A 131 15.44 -0.63 3.54
C ALA A 131 15.26 0.70 4.32
N ARG A 132 16.35 1.46 4.52
CA ARG A 132 16.26 2.82 5.05
C ARG A 132 15.80 3.77 3.93
N GLY A 133 14.63 4.41 4.13
CA GLY A 133 14.04 5.35 3.17
C GLY A 133 13.27 4.70 2.03
N HIS A 134 13.11 3.37 2.01
CA HIS A 134 12.33 2.63 1.00
C HIS A 134 12.71 2.98 -0.46
N LEU A 135 13.98 3.24 -0.73
CA LEU A 135 14.45 3.52 -2.08
C LEU A 135 14.37 2.25 -2.93
N HIS A 136 13.85 2.38 -4.14
CA HIS A 136 13.66 1.27 -5.08
C HIS A 136 12.91 0.07 -4.47
N ASP A 137 11.87 0.35 -3.69
CA ASP A 137 11.10 -0.65 -2.94
C ASP A 137 10.18 -1.46 -3.85
N VAL A 138 10.77 -2.27 -4.71
CA VAL A 138 10.09 -3.14 -5.66
C VAL A 138 10.80 -4.47 -5.76
N MET A 139 10.04 -5.57 -5.90
CA MET A 139 10.57 -6.91 -6.15
C MET A 139 9.70 -7.72 -7.10
N LEU A 140 10.32 -8.68 -7.77
CA LEU A 140 9.66 -9.70 -8.56
C LEU A 140 9.70 -11.04 -7.85
N LEU A 141 8.58 -11.75 -7.90
CA LEU A 141 8.44 -13.11 -7.37
C LEU A 141 8.15 -14.06 -8.54
N ARG A 142 8.99 -15.10 -8.71
CA ARG A 142 8.72 -16.16 -9.66
C ARG A 142 7.97 -17.28 -8.99
N LEU A 143 6.80 -17.63 -9.52
CA LEU A 143 6.02 -18.75 -9.02
C LEU A 143 6.69 -20.09 -9.40
N SER A 144 6.65 -21.08 -8.49
CA SER A 144 7.18 -22.45 -8.76
C SER A 144 6.40 -23.14 -9.88
N ARG A 145 5.08 -22.92 -9.95
CA ARG A 145 4.18 -23.34 -11.03
C ARG A 145 3.39 -22.14 -11.51
N PRO A 146 3.04 -22.04 -12.79
CA PRO A 146 2.21 -20.96 -13.30
C PRO A 146 0.87 -20.89 -12.58
N ALA A 147 0.29 -19.69 -12.51
CA ALA A 147 -1.11 -19.50 -12.19
C ALA A 147 -1.97 -20.11 -13.30
N LEU A 148 -3.06 -20.76 -12.93
CA LEU A 148 -4.10 -21.17 -13.87
C LEU A 148 -4.98 -19.94 -14.11
N LEU A 149 -5.05 -19.50 -15.34
CA LEU A 149 -5.84 -18.32 -15.68
C LEU A 149 -7.33 -18.66 -15.73
N SER A 150 -8.12 -17.79 -15.14
CA SER A 150 -9.59 -17.86 -15.05
C SER A 150 -10.17 -16.45 -15.02
N PRO A 151 -11.49 -16.26 -15.00
CA PRO A 151 -12.09 -14.95 -14.76
C PRO A 151 -11.60 -14.27 -13.49
N GLU A 152 -11.30 -15.02 -12.41
CA GLU A 152 -10.88 -14.55 -11.10
C GLU A 152 -9.35 -14.43 -10.96
N VAL A 153 -8.59 -14.96 -11.92
CA VAL A 153 -7.11 -14.94 -11.90
C VAL A 153 -6.58 -14.56 -13.28
N ARG A 154 -6.24 -13.29 -13.44
CA ARG A 154 -5.69 -12.72 -14.68
C ARG A 154 -4.52 -11.80 -14.38
N PRO A 155 -3.47 -11.78 -15.20
CA PRO A 155 -2.41 -10.79 -15.06
C PRO A 155 -2.90 -9.39 -15.46
N VAL A 156 -2.38 -8.36 -14.78
CA VAL A 156 -2.53 -6.97 -15.19
C VAL A 156 -1.50 -6.63 -16.25
N ALA A 157 -1.86 -5.85 -17.25
CA ALA A 157 -0.93 -5.30 -18.21
C ALA A 157 -0.04 -4.23 -17.54
N LEU A 158 1.26 -4.28 -17.79
CA LEU A 158 2.17 -3.22 -17.38
C LEU A 158 1.95 -1.98 -18.25
N PRO A 159 2.03 -0.76 -17.68
CA PRO A 159 1.85 0.47 -18.41
C PRO A 159 2.99 0.67 -19.42
N THR A 160 2.67 1.23 -20.58
CA THR A 160 3.66 1.58 -21.65
C THR A 160 4.23 2.98 -21.46
N ARG A 161 3.69 3.77 -20.54
CA ARG A 161 4.13 5.13 -20.17
C ARG A 161 3.96 5.37 -18.67
N CYS A 162 4.67 6.34 -18.15
CA CYS A 162 4.43 6.82 -16.77
C CYS A 162 3.08 7.55 -16.68
N PRO A 163 2.37 7.45 -15.54
CA PRO A 163 1.17 8.21 -15.29
C PRO A 163 1.49 9.72 -15.23
N ARG A 164 0.54 10.55 -15.68
CA ARG A 164 0.67 12.02 -15.63
C ARG A 164 0.09 12.55 -14.31
N PRO A 165 0.59 13.69 -13.82
CA PRO A 165 -0.03 14.38 -12.69
C PRO A 165 -1.53 14.64 -12.93
N GLY A 166 -2.36 14.35 -11.92
CA GLY A 166 -3.82 14.47 -12.02
C GLY A 166 -4.53 13.26 -12.65
N GLU A 167 -3.81 12.28 -13.15
CA GLU A 167 -4.40 11.04 -13.66
C GLU A 167 -5.01 10.21 -12.51
N VAL A 168 -6.23 9.74 -12.69
CA VAL A 168 -6.94 8.96 -11.67
C VAL A 168 -6.50 7.50 -11.75
N CYS A 169 -6.03 6.97 -10.62
CA CYS A 169 -5.63 5.57 -10.48
C CYS A 169 -6.54 4.84 -9.48
N VAL A 170 -6.64 3.53 -9.62
CA VAL A 170 -7.34 2.65 -8.68
C VAL A 170 -6.31 1.92 -7.83
N VAL A 171 -6.47 1.99 -6.50
CA VAL A 171 -5.69 1.22 -5.54
C VAL A 171 -6.61 0.21 -4.88
N SER A 172 -6.19 -1.05 -4.83
CA SER A 172 -6.95 -2.14 -4.21
C SER A 172 -6.09 -2.98 -3.28
N GLY A 173 -6.71 -3.60 -2.27
CA GLY A 173 -6.01 -4.46 -1.33
C GLY A 173 -6.78 -4.74 -0.05
N TRP A 174 -6.14 -5.39 0.92
CA TRP A 174 -6.70 -5.79 2.23
C TRP A 174 -6.16 -4.93 3.39
N GLY A 175 -5.84 -3.67 3.11
CA GLY A 175 -5.34 -2.71 4.09
C GLY A 175 -6.41 -2.20 5.05
N LEU A 176 -5.96 -1.48 6.08
CA LEU A 176 -6.86 -0.74 6.97
C LEU A 176 -7.38 0.50 6.24
N VAL A 177 -8.68 0.76 6.37
CA VAL A 177 -9.32 1.99 5.91
C VAL A 177 -9.42 2.97 7.07
N SER A 178 -8.98 4.20 6.87
CA SER A 178 -9.15 5.28 7.85
C SER A 178 -10.65 5.57 8.02
N GLY A 179 -11.19 5.37 9.23
CA GLY A 179 -12.60 5.65 9.56
C GLY A 179 -13.45 4.45 9.97
N SER A 180 -12.96 3.21 9.90
CA SER A 180 -13.62 2.11 10.59
C SER A 180 -13.09 2.01 12.00
N GLU A 181 -13.69 2.75 12.93
CA GLU A 181 -13.60 2.41 14.36
C GLU A 181 -14.06 0.97 14.52
N SER A 182 -13.12 0.11 14.91
CA SER A 182 -13.45 -1.20 15.44
C SER A 182 -14.19 -0.97 16.77
N ARG A 183 -15.52 -0.89 16.73
CA ARG A 183 -16.34 -1.06 17.92
C ARG A 183 -16.16 -2.51 18.36
N THR A 184 -15.17 -2.73 19.21
CA THR A 184 -15.14 -3.90 20.08
C THR A 184 -16.20 -3.65 21.16
N THR A 185 -17.41 -4.11 20.89
CA THR A 185 -18.45 -4.22 21.91
C THR A 185 -18.06 -5.40 22.80
N GLY A 186 -17.23 -5.13 23.80
CA GLY A 186 -17.03 -5.99 24.93
C GLY A 186 -18.17 -5.75 25.91
N SER A 187 -19.24 -6.53 25.83
CA SER A 187 -20.22 -6.66 26.91
C SER A 187 -19.52 -7.29 28.12
N ARG A 188 -19.17 -6.46 29.08
CA ARG A 188 -18.89 -6.90 30.45
C ARG A 188 -20.24 -7.07 31.14
N GLU A 189 -20.66 -8.29 31.25
CA GLU A 189 -21.73 -8.69 32.17
C GLU A 189 -21.13 -8.73 33.58
N SER A 190 -21.49 -7.72 34.40
CA SER A 190 -21.25 -7.75 35.83
C SER A 190 -22.40 -8.51 36.47
N GLN A 191 -22.13 -9.71 36.95
CA GLN A 191 -22.98 -10.36 37.92
C GLN A 191 -22.59 -9.83 39.32
N GLY A 192 -23.60 -9.31 40.02
CA GLY A 192 -23.55 -8.98 41.43
C GLY A 192 -23.65 -10.20 42.34
#